data_b00b142afbcef72499070fd6e9ec29b4
#
_entry.id   b00b142afbcef72499070fd6e9ec29b4
#
_cell.length_a   1.000
_cell.length_b   1.000
_cell.length_c   1.000
_cell.angle_alpha   90.00
_cell.angle_beta   90.00
_cell.angle_gamma   90.00
#
_symmetry.space_group_name_H-M   'P 1'
#
loop_
_entity.id
_entity.type
_entity.pdbx_description
1 polymer ?
#
loop_
_entity_poly.entity_id
_entity_poly.type
_entity_poly.pdbx_seq_one_letter_code
_entity_poly.pdbx_strand_id
1 'polypeptide(L)'
;EASSPQEKAAVLWHGLRRVMINLIEIPFRFRLAEEVFEARKNGYLSVEYINKLARKCWSDCYGDTVEGVDQYMWARKPHFYNVYNADSPHHDFQYTVGFLSANMMLKKLEEVEKTEIPRIGKSVLLDNATLPYEEIFTKNFEADIESEEFWTNAIEEALHPLRSIRPYVGELNRP
;
A
#
# COMPACT_ATOMS: atom_id res chain seq x y z
N GLU A 1 6.02 24.10 -6.33
CA GLU A 1 6.08 23.34 -7.60
C GLU A 1 7.53 23.04 -7.95
N ALA A 2 7.85 21.79 -8.34
CA ALA A 2 9.20 21.41 -8.74
C ALA A 2 9.55 22.12 -10.04
N SER A 3 10.63 22.87 -10.04
CA SER A 3 11.01 23.76 -11.16
C SER A 3 12.06 23.14 -12.08
N SER A 4 12.92 22.26 -11.56
CA SER A 4 13.96 21.59 -12.35
C SER A 4 13.60 20.13 -12.66
N PRO A 5 14.20 19.51 -13.72
CA PRO A 5 14.05 18.09 -14.00
C PRO A 5 14.48 17.20 -12.83
N GLN A 6 15.53 17.57 -12.10
CA GLN A 6 16.04 16.84 -10.93
C GLN A 6 15.04 16.88 -9.78
N GLU A 7 14.42 18.03 -9.48
CA GLU A 7 13.38 18.16 -8.46
C GLU A 7 12.15 17.32 -8.81
N LYS A 8 11.72 17.35 -10.08
CA LYS A 8 10.62 16.52 -10.58
C LYS A 8 10.93 15.03 -10.42
N ALA A 9 12.14 14.60 -10.79
CA ALA A 9 12.59 13.24 -10.62
C ALA A 9 12.57 12.82 -9.14
N ALA A 10 13.04 13.67 -8.22
CA ALA A 10 13.07 13.39 -6.78
C ALA A 10 11.65 13.24 -6.20
N VAL A 11 10.70 14.11 -6.58
CA VAL A 11 9.30 14.02 -6.15
C VAL A 11 8.66 12.73 -6.65
N LEU A 12 8.84 12.41 -7.93
CA LEU A 12 8.30 11.18 -8.54
C LEU A 12 8.92 9.94 -7.94
N TRP A 13 10.24 9.95 -7.64
CA TRP A 13 10.91 8.86 -6.95
C TRP A 13 10.34 8.62 -5.55
N HIS A 14 10.05 9.69 -4.81
CA HIS A 14 9.41 9.57 -3.51
C HIS A 14 8.01 8.94 -3.62
N GLY A 15 7.23 9.35 -4.63
CA GLY A 15 5.95 8.73 -4.95
C GLY A 15 6.10 7.24 -5.28
N LEU A 16 7.06 6.88 -6.13
CA LEU A 16 7.33 5.49 -6.52
C LEU A 16 7.73 4.62 -5.31
N ARG A 17 8.54 5.13 -4.39
CA ARG A 17 8.86 4.41 -3.15
C ARG A 17 7.60 4.08 -2.33
N ARG A 18 6.64 4.99 -2.26
CA ARG A 18 5.36 4.74 -1.58
C ARG A 18 4.55 3.66 -2.30
N VAL A 19 4.54 3.65 -3.63
CA VAL A 19 3.92 2.58 -4.43
C VAL A 19 4.56 1.24 -4.09
N MET A 20 5.90 1.13 -4.13
CA MET A 20 6.62 -0.11 -3.82
C MET A 20 6.31 -0.62 -2.40
N ILE A 21 6.31 0.27 -1.41
CA ILE A 21 5.98 -0.12 -0.04
C ILE A 21 4.55 -0.67 0.05
N ASN A 22 3.57 0.05 -0.49
CA ASN A 22 2.17 -0.30 -0.28
C ASN A 22 1.67 -1.42 -1.22
N LEU A 23 2.24 -1.58 -2.41
CA LEU A 23 1.78 -2.59 -3.38
C LEU A 23 2.69 -3.83 -3.47
N ILE A 24 3.87 -3.81 -2.85
CA ILE A 24 4.78 -4.96 -2.86
C ILE A 24 5.18 -5.37 -1.44
N GLU A 25 5.80 -4.46 -0.65
CA GLU A 25 6.31 -4.80 0.69
C GLU A 25 5.16 -5.16 1.65
N ILE A 26 4.08 -4.38 1.68
CA ILE A 26 2.93 -4.64 2.56
C ILE A 26 2.22 -5.96 2.19
N PRO A 27 1.87 -6.24 0.92
CA PRO A 27 1.34 -7.54 0.51
C PRO A 27 2.26 -8.71 0.84
N PHE A 28 3.57 -8.56 0.66
CA PHE A 28 4.54 -9.58 1.07
C PHE A 28 4.44 -9.87 2.58
N ARG A 29 4.41 -8.85 3.42
CA ARG A 29 4.31 -8.99 4.88
C ARG A 29 2.99 -9.63 5.29
N PHE A 30 1.89 -9.23 4.66
CA PHE A 30 0.57 -9.81 4.89
C PHE A 30 0.57 -11.32 4.55
N ARG A 31 1.04 -11.71 3.36
CA ARG A 31 1.13 -13.12 2.95
C ARG A 31 2.02 -13.93 3.87
N LEU A 32 3.18 -13.37 4.28
CA LEU A 32 4.04 -14.05 5.24
C LEU A 32 3.35 -14.25 6.59
N ALA A 33 2.61 -13.27 7.08
CA ALA A 33 1.83 -13.41 8.30
C ALA A 33 0.80 -14.54 8.18
N GLU A 34 0.03 -14.60 7.09
CA GLU A 34 -0.92 -15.69 6.83
C GLU A 34 -0.25 -17.06 6.83
N GLU A 35 0.83 -17.23 6.08
CA GLU A 35 1.57 -18.52 6.00
C GLU A 35 2.12 -18.93 7.37
N VAL A 36 2.62 -17.99 8.16
CA VAL A 36 3.09 -18.26 9.53
C VAL A 36 1.95 -18.65 10.46
N PHE A 37 0.81 -17.93 10.39
CA PHE A 37 -0.36 -18.25 11.18
C PHE A 37 -0.92 -19.64 10.87
N GLU A 38 -1.08 -19.97 9.60
CA GLU A 38 -1.54 -21.29 9.17
C GLU A 38 -0.59 -22.41 9.64
N ALA A 39 0.72 -22.22 9.45
CA ALA A 39 1.70 -23.20 9.89
C ALA A 39 1.72 -23.38 11.42
N ARG A 40 1.50 -22.30 12.20
CA ARG A 40 1.45 -22.32 13.67
C ARG A 40 0.30 -23.14 14.22
N LYS A 41 -0.80 -23.33 13.51
CA LYS A 41 -1.90 -24.22 13.91
C LYS A 41 -1.43 -25.65 14.14
N ASN A 42 -0.34 -26.06 13.50
CA ASN A 42 0.26 -27.38 13.60
C ASN A 42 1.40 -27.49 14.64
N GLY A 43 1.67 -26.40 15.38
CA GLY A 43 2.64 -26.39 16.46
C GLY A 43 3.74 -25.35 16.35
N TYR A 44 4.88 -25.62 17.00
CA TYR A 44 6.01 -24.71 17.02
C TYR A 44 6.71 -24.63 15.65
N LEU A 45 7.11 -23.41 15.26
CA LEU A 45 7.89 -23.16 14.05
C LEU A 45 9.32 -22.80 14.41
N SER A 46 10.29 -23.46 13.78
CA SER A 46 11.70 -23.06 13.89
C SER A 46 11.95 -21.78 13.09
N VAL A 47 13.01 -21.05 13.46
CA VAL A 47 13.48 -19.89 12.73
C VAL A 47 13.74 -20.22 11.25
N GLU A 48 14.35 -21.39 10.99
CA GLU A 48 14.63 -21.81 9.61
C GLU A 48 13.37 -22.06 8.80
N TYR A 49 12.31 -22.59 9.43
CA TYR A 49 11.03 -22.77 8.75
C TYR A 49 10.39 -21.43 8.40
N ILE A 50 10.39 -20.46 9.34
CA ILE A 50 9.87 -19.10 9.07
C ILE A 50 10.68 -18.42 7.96
N ASN A 51 12.00 -18.56 7.96
CA ASN A 51 12.87 -18.03 6.90
C ASN A 51 12.54 -18.67 5.53
N LYS A 52 12.20 -19.96 5.50
CA LYS A 52 11.76 -20.63 4.26
C LYS A 52 10.46 -20.03 3.74
N LEU A 53 9.48 -19.79 4.61
CA LEU A 53 8.24 -19.10 4.24
C LEU A 53 8.52 -17.68 3.75
N ALA A 54 9.40 -16.94 4.43
CA ALA A 54 9.79 -15.59 4.03
C ALA A 54 10.42 -15.56 2.64
N ARG A 55 11.33 -16.50 2.31
CA ARG A 55 11.91 -16.61 0.96
C ARG A 55 10.85 -16.89 -0.10
N LYS A 56 9.90 -17.81 0.19
CA LYS A 56 8.79 -18.12 -0.73
C LYS A 56 7.95 -16.88 -1.01
N CYS A 57 7.43 -16.25 0.06
CA CYS A 57 6.57 -15.05 -0.09
C CYS A 57 7.31 -13.88 -0.76
N TRP A 58 8.62 -13.75 -0.52
CA TRP A 58 9.45 -12.75 -1.19
C TRP A 58 9.50 -13.00 -2.70
N SER A 59 9.82 -14.23 -3.12
CA SER A 59 9.84 -14.59 -4.53
C SER A 59 8.48 -14.37 -5.21
N ASP A 60 7.39 -14.69 -4.51
CA ASP A 60 6.03 -14.50 -5.03
C ASP A 60 5.68 -13.01 -5.25
N CYS A 61 6.19 -12.10 -4.40
CA CYS A 61 5.83 -10.68 -4.46
C CYS A 61 6.83 -9.83 -5.26
N TYR A 62 8.14 -10.13 -5.15
CA TYR A 62 9.19 -9.35 -5.79
C TYR A 62 9.68 -9.96 -7.10
N GLY A 63 9.41 -11.25 -7.35
CA GLY A 63 9.94 -11.97 -8.52
C GLY A 63 11.46 -11.91 -8.56
N ASP A 64 12.00 -11.77 -9.77
CA ASP A 64 13.44 -11.65 -10.02
C ASP A 64 13.92 -10.19 -10.13
N THR A 65 13.11 -9.23 -9.68
CA THR A 65 13.37 -7.79 -9.87
C THR A 65 14.32 -7.21 -8.83
N VAL A 66 14.55 -7.91 -7.71
CA VAL A 66 15.39 -7.45 -6.60
C VAL A 66 16.44 -8.49 -6.27
N GLU A 67 17.71 -8.06 -6.24
CA GLU A 67 18.82 -8.92 -5.80
C GLU A 67 18.76 -9.15 -4.29
N GLY A 68 18.83 -10.42 -3.89
CA GLY A 68 18.83 -10.82 -2.49
C GLY A 68 17.45 -10.90 -1.87
N VAL A 69 17.36 -11.60 -0.75
CA VAL A 69 16.14 -11.81 0.03
C VAL A 69 16.39 -11.43 1.48
N ASP A 70 15.59 -10.51 2.00
CA ASP A 70 15.60 -10.21 3.44
C ASP A 70 14.73 -11.23 4.20
N GLN A 71 15.26 -12.45 4.34
CA GLN A 71 14.57 -13.54 5.02
C GLN A 71 14.34 -13.31 6.52
N TYR A 72 15.03 -12.33 7.12
CA TYR A 72 14.92 -11.98 8.54
C TYR A 72 14.09 -10.72 8.79
N MET A 73 13.44 -10.19 7.76
CA MET A 73 12.61 -8.98 7.89
C MET A 73 11.55 -9.13 8.98
N TRP A 74 10.92 -10.29 9.08
CA TRP A 74 9.92 -10.61 10.11
C TRP A 74 10.44 -10.38 11.54
N ALA A 75 11.72 -10.69 11.81
CA ALA A 75 12.31 -10.54 13.14
C ALA A 75 12.48 -9.08 13.58
N ARG A 76 12.45 -8.13 12.64
CA ARG A 76 12.64 -6.69 12.90
C ARG A 76 11.33 -5.90 12.83
N LYS A 77 10.25 -6.50 12.36
CA LYS A 77 8.97 -5.81 12.21
C LYS A 77 8.05 -6.11 13.40
N PRO A 78 7.72 -5.10 14.20
CA PRO A 78 6.90 -5.29 15.41
C PRO A 78 5.50 -5.82 15.11
N HIS A 79 4.98 -5.64 13.90
CA HIS A 79 3.66 -6.10 13.48
C HIS A 79 3.48 -7.62 13.63
N PHE A 80 4.56 -8.41 13.51
CA PHE A 80 4.51 -9.86 13.77
C PHE A 80 4.42 -10.23 15.25
N TYR A 81 4.71 -9.28 16.16
CA TYR A 81 4.80 -9.51 17.60
C TYR A 81 3.83 -8.61 18.39
N ASN A 82 3.08 -7.76 17.72
CA ASN A 82 2.21 -6.80 18.39
C ASN A 82 0.96 -7.51 18.91
N VAL A 83 1.01 -7.90 20.18
CA VAL A 83 -0.09 -8.55 20.88
C VAL A 83 -1.23 -7.60 21.26
N TYR A 84 -1.03 -6.28 21.18
CA TYR A 84 -2.08 -5.29 21.49
C TYR A 84 -3.20 -5.28 20.43
N ASN A 85 -2.92 -5.79 19.24
CA ASN A 85 -3.89 -5.99 18.18
C ASN A 85 -4.16 -7.49 17.97
N ALA A 86 -4.30 -8.25 19.07
CA ALA A 86 -4.52 -9.69 19.04
C ALA A 86 -5.73 -10.11 18.18
N ASP A 87 -6.69 -9.21 18.01
CA ASP A 87 -7.88 -9.42 17.17
C ASP A 87 -7.61 -9.19 15.66
N SER A 88 -6.43 -8.70 15.30
CA SER A 88 -6.07 -8.43 13.90
C SER A 88 -4.62 -8.84 13.60
N PRO A 89 -4.35 -10.14 13.44
CA PRO A 89 -3.03 -10.65 13.08
C PRO A 89 -2.55 -10.14 11.70
N HIS A 90 -3.47 -9.65 10.88
CA HIS A 90 -3.25 -9.18 9.52
C HIS A 90 -3.28 -7.65 9.40
N HIS A 91 -2.85 -6.94 10.43
CA HIS A 91 -2.91 -5.47 10.52
C HIS A 91 -2.30 -4.74 9.29
N ASP A 92 -1.34 -5.36 8.63
CA ASP A 92 -0.64 -4.73 7.50
C ASP A 92 -1.54 -4.41 6.28
N PHE A 93 -2.64 -5.14 6.06
CA PHE A 93 -3.53 -4.90 4.90
C PHE A 93 -4.09 -3.47 4.87
N GLN A 94 -4.29 -2.85 6.03
CA GLN A 94 -4.84 -1.50 6.15
C GLN A 94 -3.99 -0.44 5.44
N TYR A 95 -2.67 -0.65 5.36
CA TYR A 95 -1.78 0.29 4.66
C TYR A 95 -2.00 0.27 3.15
N THR A 96 -2.13 -0.92 2.55
CA THR A 96 -2.43 -1.05 1.11
C THR A 96 -3.82 -0.51 0.79
N VAL A 97 -4.84 -0.92 1.55
CA VAL A 97 -6.22 -0.45 1.37
C VAL A 97 -6.29 1.06 1.51
N GLY A 98 -5.74 1.62 2.58
CA GLY A 98 -5.73 3.08 2.80
C GLY A 98 -4.97 3.84 1.72
N PHE A 99 -3.84 3.30 1.23
CA PHE A 99 -3.08 3.91 0.14
C PHE A 99 -3.88 3.95 -1.17
N LEU A 100 -4.47 2.83 -1.57
CA LEU A 100 -5.27 2.74 -2.80
C LEU A 100 -6.51 3.62 -2.72
N SER A 101 -7.21 3.57 -1.60
CA SER A 101 -8.40 4.39 -1.38
C SER A 101 -8.10 5.89 -1.39
N ALA A 102 -6.98 6.30 -0.79
CA ALA A 102 -6.56 7.71 -0.82
C ALA A 102 -6.28 8.20 -2.25
N ASN A 103 -5.66 7.36 -3.11
CA ASN A 103 -5.46 7.71 -4.52
C ASN A 103 -6.80 7.88 -5.25
N MET A 104 -7.78 6.99 -5.01
CA MET A 104 -9.11 7.12 -5.60
C MET A 104 -9.87 8.35 -5.10
N MET A 105 -9.77 8.66 -3.79
CA MET A 105 -10.35 9.89 -3.25
C MET A 105 -9.75 11.13 -3.92
N LEU A 106 -8.42 11.20 -4.05
CA LEU A 106 -7.74 12.31 -4.72
C LEU A 106 -8.19 12.46 -6.17
N LYS A 107 -8.25 11.36 -6.91
CA LYS A 107 -8.77 11.36 -8.29
C LYS A 107 -10.19 11.91 -8.37
N LYS A 108 -11.08 11.46 -7.51
CA LYS A 108 -12.45 11.96 -7.44
C LYS A 108 -12.53 13.44 -7.07
N LEU A 109 -11.64 13.92 -6.19
CA LEU A 109 -11.56 15.33 -5.83
C LEU A 109 -11.04 16.22 -6.97
N GLU A 110 -10.30 15.68 -7.94
CA GLU A 110 -9.91 16.40 -9.16
C GLU A 110 -11.08 16.62 -10.13
N GLU A 111 -12.13 15.78 -10.04
CA GLU A 111 -13.34 15.85 -10.87
C GLU A 111 -14.37 16.88 -10.35
N VAL A 112 -14.20 17.40 -9.12
CA VAL A 112 -15.15 18.34 -8.50
C VAL A 112 -14.61 19.78 -8.47
N GLU A 113 -15.54 20.74 -8.33
CA GLU A 113 -15.19 22.14 -8.15
C GLU A 113 -14.36 22.36 -6.88
N LYS A 114 -13.28 23.13 -6.96
CA LYS A 114 -12.36 23.39 -5.83
C LYS A 114 -13.06 23.92 -4.59
N THR A 115 -14.17 24.63 -4.74
CA THR A 115 -15.01 25.15 -3.65
C THR A 115 -15.72 24.06 -2.87
N GLU A 116 -15.95 22.88 -3.47
CA GLU A 116 -16.60 21.74 -2.83
C GLU A 116 -15.64 20.85 -2.04
N ILE A 117 -14.33 20.90 -2.33
CA ILE A 117 -13.31 20.04 -1.69
C ILE A 117 -13.35 20.14 -0.14
N PRO A 118 -13.41 21.36 0.46
CA PRO A 118 -13.49 21.46 1.93
C PRO A 118 -14.77 20.84 2.51
N ARG A 119 -15.89 20.94 1.82
CA ARG A 119 -17.17 20.34 2.23
C ARG A 119 -17.09 18.81 2.23
N ILE A 120 -16.56 18.24 1.13
CA ILE A 120 -16.37 16.78 0.99
C ILE A 120 -15.39 16.28 2.05
N GLY A 121 -14.25 16.95 2.22
CA GLY A 121 -13.26 16.58 3.23
C GLY A 121 -13.83 16.58 4.65
N LYS A 122 -14.64 17.60 5.00
CA LYS A 122 -15.33 17.64 6.29
C LYS A 122 -16.33 16.49 6.44
N SER A 123 -17.10 16.18 5.38
CA SER A 123 -18.05 15.07 5.39
C SER A 123 -17.33 13.73 5.64
N VAL A 124 -16.27 13.45 4.91
CA VAL A 124 -15.46 12.22 5.08
C VAL A 124 -14.94 12.09 6.52
N LEU A 125 -14.43 13.18 7.11
CA LEU A 125 -13.91 13.15 8.49
C LEU A 125 -15.00 12.85 9.52
N LEU A 126 -16.20 13.41 9.35
CA LEU A 126 -17.34 13.14 10.23
C LEU A 126 -17.89 11.74 10.04
N ASP A 127 -18.01 11.29 8.81
CA ASP A 127 -18.53 9.98 8.45
C ASP A 127 -17.58 8.85 8.92
N ASN A 128 -16.27 9.06 8.89
CA ASN A 128 -15.27 8.09 9.36
C ASN A 128 -15.41 7.74 10.86
N ALA A 129 -16.08 8.59 11.63
CA ALA A 129 -16.37 8.31 13.04
C ALA A 129 -17.66 7.52 13.26
N THR A 130 -18.52 7.39 12.25
CA THR A 130 -19.92 6.93 12.42
C THR A 130 -20.40 5.92 11.39
N LEU A 131 -19.78 5.85 10.23
CA LEU A 131 -20.19 4.98 9.13
C LEU A 131 -19.19 3.86 8.86
N PRO A 132 -19.67 2.70 8.36
CA PRO A 132 -18.84 1.71 7.74
C PRO A 132 -18.03 2.29 6.57
N TYR A 133 -16.88 1.68 6.30
CA TYR A 133 -15.94 2.19 5.30
C TYR A 133 -16.53 2.27 3.89
N GLU A 134 -17.29 1.27 3.48
CA GLU A 134 -18.00 1.21 2.20
C GLU A 134 -19.03 2.32 2.04
N GLU A 135 -19.74 2.66 3.11
CA GLU A 135 -20.75 3.73 3.09
C GLU A 135 -20.12 5.12 2.93
N ILE A 136 -18.89 5.32 3.45
CA ILE A 136 -18.14 6.57 3.28
C ILE A 136 -17.87 6.81 1.79
N PHE A 137 -17.44 5.76 1.06
CA PHE A 137 -17.15 5.86 -0.36
C PHE A 137 -18.40 6.05 -1.21
N THR A 138 -19.44 5.29 -0.94
CA THR A 138 -20.72 5.43 -1.65
C THR A 138 -21.30 6.83 -1.47
N LYS A 139 -21.31 7.34 -0.23
CA LYS A 139 -21.91 8.64 0.10
C LYS A 139 -21.13 9.84 -0.45
N ASN A 140 -19.80 9.83 -0.33
CA ASN A 140 -18.98 11.02 -0.60
C ASN A 140 -18.36 11.02 -2.00
N PHE A 141 -18.28 9.86 -2.67
CA PHE A 141 -17.58 9.71 -3.94
C PHE A 141 -18.35 8.92 -4.99
N GLU A 142 -19.58 8.48 -4.68
CA GLU A 142 -20.41 7.64 -5.56
C GLU A 142 -19.65 6.41 -6.06
N ALA A 143 -18.82 5.83 -5.18
CA ALA A 143 -17.92 4.73 -5.52
C ALA A 143 -18.29 3.45 -4.75
N ASP A 144 -18.32 2.33 -5.48
CA ASP A 144 -18.53 0.99 -4.94
C ASP A 144 -17.19 0.31 -4.70
N ILE A 145 -16.75 0.28 -3.44
CA ILE A 145 -15.48 -0.36 -3.06
C ILE A 145 -15.56 -1.89 -2.98
N GLU A 146 -16.73 -2.50 -3.09
CA GLU A 146 -16.87 -3.95 -3.18
C GLU A 146 -16.61 -4.45 -4.61
N SER A 147 -16.60 -3.56 -5.60
CA SER A 147 -16.36 -3.90 -6.99
C SER A 147 -14.87 -4.13 -7.31
N GLU A 148 -14.57 -5.12 -8.14
CA GLU A 148 -13.23 -5.36 -8.69
C GLU A 148 -12.74 -4.16 -9.52
N GLU A 149 -13.65 -3.49 -10.20
CA GLU A 149 -13.36 -2.32 -11.03
C GLU A 149 -12.76 -1.18 -10.19
N PHE A 150 -13.31 -0.92 -8.99
CA PHE A 150 -12.77 0.09 -8.09
C PHE A 150 -11.29 -0.16 -7.76
N TRP A 151 -10.95 -1.38 -7.37
CA TRP A 151 -9.58 -1.71 -6.99
C TRP A 151 -8.62 -1.75 -8.17
N THR A 152 -9.07 -2.20 -9.33
CA THR A 152 -8.29 -2.15 -10.57
C THR A 152 -7.96 -0.71 -10.92
N ASN A 153 -8.94 0.20 -10.89
CA ASN A 153 -8.72 1.62 -11.14
C ASN A 153 -7.81 2.26 -10.08
N ALA A 154 -7.93 1.86 -8.81
CA ALA A 154 -7.09 2.36 -7.72
C ALA A 154 -5.61 1.96 -7.90
N ILE A 155 -5.34 0.73 -8.35
CA ILE A 155 -3.98 0.27 -8.68
C ILE A 155 -3.44 1.05 -9.89
N GLU A 156 -4.22 1.21 -10.93
CA GLU A 156 -3.86 1.98 -12.14
C GLU A 156 -3.46 3.42 -11.79
N GLU A 157 -4.24 4.08 -10.92
CA GLU A 157 -3.98 5.43 -10.46
C GLU A 157 -2.71 5.50 -9.60
N ALA A 158 -2.54 4.56 -8.68
CA ALA A 158 -1.37 4.46 -7.83
C ALA A 158 -0.06 4.27 -8.62
N LEU A 159 -0.12 3.70 -9.83
CA LEU A 159 1.03 3.50 -10.72
C LEU A 159 1.41 4.76 -11.54
N HIS A 160 0.67 5.87 -11.41
CA HIS A 160 0.99 7.11 -12.12
C HIS A 160 2.44 7.60 -11.94
N PRO A 161 3.05 7.59 -10.72
CA PRO A 161 4.45 7.99 -10.54
C PRO A 161 5.43 7.12 -11.35
N LEU A 162 5.15 5.82 -11.52
CA LEU A 162 5.97 4.91 -12.33
C LEU A 162 5.96 5.30 -13.82
N ARG A 163 4.80 5.68 -14.33
CA ARG A 163 4.68 6.13 -15.73
C ARG A 163 5.36 7.49 -15.93
N SER A 164 5.19 8.39 -14.99
CA SER A 164 5.68 9.77 -15.06
C SER A 164 7.18 9.91 -14.85
N ILE A 165 7.85 8.99 -14.12
CA ILE A 165 9.29 9.09 -13.84
C ILE A 165 10.17 8.69 -15.03
N ARG A 166 9.66 7.89 -15.97
CA ARG A 166 10.45 7.37 -17.11
C ARG A 166 11.31 8.41 -17.83
N PRO A 167 10.79 9.62 -18.19
CA PRO A 167 11.59 10.63 -18.86
C PRO A 167 12.76 11.18 -18.03
N TYR A 168 12.71 11.01 -16.70
CA TYR A 168 13.66 11.57 -15.74
C TYR A 168 14.65 10.56 -15.17
N VAL A 169 14.59 9.28 -15.57
CA VAL A 169 15.46 8.22 -15.01
C VAL A 169 16.94 8.57 -15.17
N GLY A 170 17.33 9.20 -16.29
CA GLY A 170 18.70 9.66 -16.50
C GLY A 170 19.16 10.77 -15.55
N GLU A 171 18.25 11.54 -14.99
CA GLU A 171 18.54 12.63 -14.06
C GLU A 171 18.80 12.12 -12.63
N LEU A 172 18.27 10.93 -12.26
CA LEU A 172 18.48 10.32 -10.94
C LEU A 172 19.90 9.79 -10.74
N ASN A 173 20.62 9.54 -11.84
CA ASN A 173 21.99 8.99 -11.85
C ASN A 173 23.07 10.03 -12.09
N ARG A 174 22.74 11.32 -12.17
CA ARG A 174 23.71 12.40 -12.27
C ARG A 174 24.26 12.73 -10.88
N PRO A 175 25.61 12.73 -10.71
CA PRO A 175 26.26 13.08 -9.45
C PRO A 175 25.98 14.51 -9.02
#